data_459adfd8445b106f9dd7b7fa47992284
#
_entry.id   459adfd8445b106f9dd7b7fa47992284
#
_cell.length_a   1.000
_cell.length_b   1.000
_cell.length_c   1.000
_cell.angle_alpha   90.00
_cell.angle_beta   90.00
_cell.angle_gamma   90.00
#
_symmetry.space_group_name_H-M   'P 1'
#
loop_
_entity.id
_entity.type
_entity.pdbx_description
1 polymer ?
#
loop_
_entity_poly.entity_id
_entity_poly.type
_entity_poly.pdbx_seq_one_letter_code
_entity_poly.pdbx_strand_id
1 'polypeptide(L)'
;MSDKKDKVLDLPMRKVYALDILRGEKVREYRLFTDHWATRLGEFNDPDDPDMMTDIKHFDRAHFHPYNQSWWLDVEITAIDIFTVNEAFLHDLGSEVNARIGDGIFVISLGKVIGTNLEDTKSKK
;
A
#
# COMPACT_ATOMS: atom_id res chain seq x y z
N MET A 1 29.19 3.87 -3.70
CA MET A 1 28.71 4.48 -3.23
C MET A 1 27.49 4.76 -3.43
N SER A 2 26.81 4.40 -3.01
CA SER A 2 25.54 4.65 -3.28
C SER A 2 24.95 5.55 -2.30
N ASP A 3 24.64 6.69 -2.71
CA ASP A 3 23.97 7.63 -1.87
C ASP A 3 22.49 7.59 -2.11
N LYS A 4 22.03 6.51 -2.72
CA LYS A 4 20.65 6.38 -2.99
C LYS A 4 19.90 6.18 -1.71
N LYS A 5 18.98 7.05 -1.42
CA LYS A 5 18.12 6.91 -0.26
C LYS A 5 16.94 6.02 -0.60
N ASP A 6 16.50 5.23 0.36
CA ASP A 6 15.28 4.49 0.23
C ASP A 6 14.11 5.46 0.05
N LYS A 7 13.27 5.15 -0.90
CA LYS A 7 12.02 5.89 -1.07
C LYS A 7 10.93 5.15 -0.33
N VAL A 8 10.43 5.78 0.72
CA VAL A 8 9.50 5.16 1.65
C VAL A 8 8.10 5.71 1.43
N LEU A 9 7.14 4.81 1.27
CA LEU A 9 5.74 5.18 1.21
C LEU A 9 5.13 5.01 2.59
N ASP A 10 4.72 6.11 3.18
CA ASP A 10 4.14 6.13 4.51
C ASP A 10 2.66 5.82 4.44
N LEU A 11 2.22 4.76 5.10
CA LEU A 11 0.85 4.28 4.99
C LEU A 11 0.24 3.99 6.36
N PRO A 12 -0.73 4.80 6.79
CA PRO A 12 -1.50 4.42 7.98
C PRO A 12 -2.25 3.13 7.74
N MET A 13 -2.33 2.29 8.75
CA MET A 13 -2.96 0.97 8.59
C MET A 13 -3.50 0.48 9.93
N ARG A 14 -4.56 -0.33 9.87
CA ARG A 14 -5.07 -1.01 11.04
C ARG A 14 -4.18 -2.21 11.36
N LYS A 15 -4.01 -2.46 12.65
CA LYS A 15 -3.11 -3.52 13.12
C LYS A 15 -3.49 -4.90 12.60
N VAL A 16 -4.78 -5.17 12.44
CA VAL A 16 -5.23 -6.49 11.97
C VAL A 16 -4.65 -6.81 10.59
N TYR A 17 -4.58 -5.82 9.71
CA TYR A 17 -4.02 -6.04 8.37
C TYR A 17 -2.50 -6.13 8.42
N ALA A 18 -1.85 -5.37 9.30
CA ALA A 18 -0.40 -5.46 9.47
C ALA A 18 0.02 -6.84 9.96
N LEU A 19 -0.74 -7.43 10.86
CA LEU A 19 -0.47 -8.79 11.33
C LEU A 19 -0.64 -9.81 10.21
N ASP A 20 -1.62 -9.61 9.34
CA ASP A 20 -1.80 -10.50 8.18
C ASP A 20 -0.60 -10.42 7.24
N ILE A 21 -0.05 -9.23 7.05
CA ILE A 21 1.16 -9.05 6.25
C ILE A 21 2.34 -9.78 6.91
N LEU A 22 2.48 -9.60 8.21
CA LEU A 22 3.59 -10.22 8.95
C LEU A 22 3.54 -11.75 8.86
N ARG A 23 2.34 -12.32 8.83
CA ARG A 23 2.16 -13.77 8.71
C ARG A 23 2.27 -14.29 7.28
N GLY A 24 2.38 -13.41 6.30
CA GLY A 24 2.40 -13.80 4.90
C GLY A 24 1.02 -14.09 4.31
N GLU A 25 -0.04 -13.76 5.05
CA GLU A 25 -1.41 -14.01 4.59
C GLU A 25 -1.94 -12.88 3.72
N LYS A 26 -1.33 -11.69 3.82
CA LYS A 26 -1.69 -10.55 3.01
C LYS A 26 -0.44 -10.09 2.27
N VAL A 27 -0.50 -10.11 0.94
CA VAL A 27 0.66 -9.78 0.09
C VAL A 27 0.41 -8.56 -0.80
N ARG A 28 -0.73 -7.91 -0.65
CA ARG A 28 -1.07 -6.72 -1.40
C ARG A 28 -1.78 -5.73 -0.48
N GLU A 29 -1.52 -4.46 -0.70
CA GLU A 29 -2.22 -3.38 -0.04
C GLU A 29 -3.01 -2.61 -1.09
N TYR A 30 -4.19 -2.14 -0.74
CA TYR A 30 -5.10 -1.50 -1.69
C TYR A 30 -5.44 -0.10 -1.23
N ARG A 31 -5.41 0.86 -2.16
CA ARG A 31 -5.86 2.24 -1.89
C ARG A 31 -6.70 2.71 -3.06
N LEU A 32 -7.88 3.26 -2.77
CA LEU A 32 -8.73 3.77 -3.82
C LEU A 32 -8.04 4.89 -4.58
N PHE A 33 -8.32 4.99 -5.87
CA PHE A 33 -7.81 6.07 -6.70
C PHE A 33 -8.60 7.34 -6.37
N THR A 34 -8.07 8.12 -5.45
CA THR A 34 -8.62 9.40 -5.03
C THR A 34 -7.59 10.47 -5.33
N ASP A 35 -7.99 11.73 -5.28
CA ASP A 35 -7.04 12.83 -5.48
C ASP A 35 -5.87 12.75 -4.49
N HIS A 36 -6.16 12.38 -3.25
CA HIS A 36 -5.14 12.24 -2.23
C HIS A 36 -4.09 11.19 -2.62
N TRP A 37 -4.53 9.99 -2.98
CA TRP A 37 -3.59 8.92 -3.30
C TRP A 37 -2.95 9.10 -4.67
N ALA A 38 -3.69 9.65 -5.64
CA ALA A 38 -3.12 9.96 -6.94
C ALA A 38 -2.00 10.98 -6.81
N THR A 39 -2.16 11.99 -5.97
CA THR A 39 -1.12 12.98 -5.73
C THR A 39 0.11 12.36 -5.08
N ARG A 40 -0.10 11.45 -4.14
CA ARG A 40 1.02 10.82 -3.43
C ARG A 40 1.75 9.78 -4.27
N LEU A 41 1.03 9.04 -5.10
CA LEU A 41 1.59 7.89 -5.81
C LEU A 41 1.87 8.16 -7.28
N GLY A 42 1.30 9.21 -7.85
CA GLY A 42 1.40 9.47 -9.28
C GLY A 42 2.42 10.52 -9.65
N GLU A 43 2.91 10.43 -10.87
CA GLU A 43 3.70 11.49 -11.49
C GLU A 43 2.85 12.19 -12.52
N PHE A 44 2.96 13.50 -12.62
CA PHE A 44 2.13 14.32 -13.48
C PHE A 44 3.00 15.25 -14.35
N ASN A 45 2.60 15.44 -15.59
CA ASN A 45 3.26 16.46 -16.43
C ASN A 45 2.88 17.86 -15.96
N ASP A 46 1.62 18.03 -15.52
CA ASP A 46 1.13 19.27 -14.99
C ASP A 46 0.62 18.99 -13.59
N PRO A 47 1.31 19.47 -12.53
CA PRO A 47 0.90 19.18 -11.17
C PRO A 47 -0.48 19.75 -10.81
N ASP A 48 -0.99 20.69 -11.60
CA ASP A 48 -2.31 21.24 -11.34
C ASP A 48 -3.44 20.47 -12.03
N ASP A 49 -3.10 19.44 -12.81
CA ASP A 49 -4.10 18.66 -13.54
C ASP A 49 -3.99 17.19 -13.16
N PRO A 50 -4.80 16.73 -12.19
CA PRO A 50 -4.73 15.33 -11.73
C PRO A 50 -5.17 14.32 -12.78
N ASP A 51 -5.85 14.75 -13.84
CA ASP A 51 -6.23 13.84 -14.91
C ASP A 51 -5.07 13.53 -15.86
N MET A 52 -3.96 14.20 -15.68
CA MET A 52 -2.80 14.04 -16.54
C MET A 52 -1.69 13.24 -15.87
N MET A 53 -2.05 12.24 -15.06
CA MET A 53 -1.07 11.37 -14.45
C MET A 53 -0.37 10.56 -15.53
N THR A 54 0.95 10.63 -15.56
CA THR A 54 1.75 9.99 -16.60
C THR A 54 2.39 8.69 -16.16
N ASP A 55 2.59 8.50 -14.85
CA ASP A 55 3.24 7.31 -14.35
C ASP A 55 2.99 7.19 -12.85
N ILE A 56 3.46 6.12 -12.26
CA ILE A 56 3.42 5.90 -10.83
C ILE A 56 4.83 6.09 -10.27
N LYS A 57 4.94 6.79 -9.16
CA LYS A 57 6.22 7.01 -8.51
C LYS A 57 6.81 5.70 -8.04
N HIS A 58 8.13 5.61 -8.04
CA HIS A 58 8.81 4.45 -7.52
C HIS A 58 8.97 4.57 -6.00
N PHE A 59 8.67 3.49 -5.29
CA PHE A 59 8.92 3.37 -3.84
C PHE A 59 9.63 2.05 -3.58
N ASP A 60 10.56 2.07 -2.65
CA ASP A 60 11.34 0.87 -2.29
C ASP A 60 10.62 0.05 -1.23
N ARG A 61 9.98 0.72 -0.29
CA ARG A 61 9.27 0.03 0.79
C ARG A 61 8.11 0.86 1.31
N ALA A 62 7.18 0.16 1.95
CA ALA A 62 6.08 0.77 2.67
C ALA A 62 6.41 0.79 4.15
N HIS A 63 6.06 1.88 4.81
CA HIS A 63 6.15 2.00 6.26
C HIS A 63 4.73 2.07 6.79
N PHE A 64 4.23 0.96 7.33
CA PHE A 64 2.88 0.88 7.88
C PHE A 64 2.89 1.22 9.36
N HIS A 65 1.90 1.96 9.81
CA HIS A 65 1.80 2.39 11.20
C HIS A 65 0.39 2.87 11.53
N PRO A 66 0.00 2.89 12.82
CA PRO A 66 -1.24 3.54 13.21
C PRO A 66 -0.99 5.04 13.38
N TYR A 67 -2.04 5.80 13.61
CA TYR A 67 -1.89 7.26 13.79
C TYR A 67 -1.02 7.61 15.00
N ASN A 68 -1.09 6.80 16.06
CA ASN A 68 -0.32 7.10 17.27
C ASN A 68 1.11 6.55 17.25
N GLN A 69 1.53 5.94 16.14
CA GLN A 69 2.88 5.42 15.94
C GLN A 69 3.31 4.37 16.98
N SER A 70 2.36 3.69 17.62
CA SER A 70 2.67 2.72 18.68
C SER A 70 3.32 1.44 18.15
N TRP A 71 3.15 1.15 16.85
CA TRP A 71 3.85 0.05 16.20
C TRP A 71 4.20 0.49 14.78
N TRP A 72 5.09 -0.26 14.15
CA TRP A 72 5.45 -0.02 12.77
C TRP A 72 5.82 -1.33 12.08
N LEU A 73 5.67 -1.34 10.76
CA LEU A 73 5.99 -2.50 9.93
C LEU A 73 6.49 -2.01 8.59
N ASP A 74 7.73 -2.33 8.26
CA ASP A 74 8.33 -1.97 6.99
C ASP A 74 8.38 -3.20 6.09
N VAL A 75 7.89 -3.04 4.86
CA VAL A 75 7.76 -4.15 3.91
C VAL A 75 8.23 -3.68 2.54
N GLU A 76 8.97 -4.52 1.86
CA GLU A 76 9.42 -4.23 0.50
C GLU A 76 8.22 -4.05 -0.43
N ILE A 77 8.30 -3.07 -1.31
CA ILE A 77 7.31 -2.88 -2.39
C ILE A 77 7.93 -3.43 -3.67
N THR A 78 7.25 -4.38 -4.30
CA THR A 78 7.74 -4.98 -5.53
C THR A 78 7.11 -4.35 -6.76
N ALA A 79 5.89 -3.83 -6.65
CA ALA A 79 5.21 -3.16 -7.76
C ALA A 79 4.03 -2.35 -7.24
N ILE A 80 3.66 -1.32 -7.97
CA ILE A 80 2.42 -0.58 -7.74
C ILE A 80 1.72 -0.49 -9.08
N ASP A 81 0.47 -0.94 -9.13
CA ASP A 81 -0.33 -0.92 -10.34
C ASP A 81 -1.67 -0.27 -10.09
N ILE A 82 -2.35 0.12 -11.15
CA ILE A 82 -3.69 0.67 -11.07
C ILE A 82 -4.61 -0.27 -11.82
N PHE A 83 -5.71 -0.67 -11.17
CA PHE A 83 -6.71 -1.52 -11.79
C PHE A 83 -8.08 -0.87 -11.67
N THR A 84 -8.99 -1.29 -12.56
CA THR A 84 -10.40 -0.93 -12.44
C THR A 84 -11.11 -2.08 -11.74
N VAL A 85 -11.89 -1.78 -10.73
CA VAL A 85 -12.58 -2.79 -9.94
C VAL A 85 -13.73 -3.39 -10.75
N ASN A 86 -13.68 -4.71 -10.95
CA ASN A 86 -14.80 -5.45 -11.53
C ASN A 86 -15.43 -6.32 -10.44
N GLU A 87 -16.43 -7.10 -10.80
CA GLU A 87 -17.17 -7.89 -9.82
C GLU A 87 -16.30 -8.91 -9.11
N ALA A 88 -15.44 -9.62 -9.82
CA ALA A 88 -14.56 -10.61 -9.21
C ALA A 88 -13.56 -9.94 -8.28
N PHE A 89 -12.99 -8.82 -8.69
CA PHE A 89 -12.03 -8.07 -7.89
C PHE A 89 -12.71 -7.55 -6.62
N LEU A 90 -13.93 -7.03 -6.77
CA LEU A 90 -14.69 -6.52 -5.62
C LEU A 90 -14.90 -7.61 -4.57
N HIS A 91 -15.19 -8.82 -5.01
CA HIS A 91 -15.36 -9.96 -4.11
C HIS A 91 -14.06 -10.24 -3.35
N ASP A 92 -12.93 -10.21 -4.04
CA ASP A 92 -11.62 -10.46 -3.43
C ASP A 92 -11.20 -9.38 -2.44
N LEU A 93 -11.61 -8.13 -2.68
CA LEU A 93 -11.30 -7.04 -1.76
C LEU A 93 -12.04 -7.18 -0.44
N GLY A 94 -13.23 -7.75 -0.46
CA GLY A 94 -14.04 -7.93 0.75
C GLY A 94 -14.32 -6.60 1.44
N SER A 95 -14.15 -6.57 2.75
CA SER A 95 -14.41 -5.36 3.54
C SER A 95 -13.16 -4.51 3.75
N GLU A 96 -12.03 -4.91 3.19
CA GLU A 96 -10.78 -4.19 3.40
C GLU A 96 -10.80 -2.79 2.79
N VAL A 97 -11.46 -2.65 1.65
CA VAL A 97 -11.56 -1.38 0.93
C VAL A 97 -13.01 -1.16 0.55
N ASN A 98 -13.52 0.04 0.77
CA ASN A 98 -14.89 0.38 0.41
C ASN A 98 -14.94 0.82 -1.06
N ALA A 99 -14.79 -0.15 -1.97
CA ALA A 99 -14.74 0.09 -3.40
C ALA A 99 -16.05 -0.30 -4.07
N ARG A 100 -16.28 0.22 -5.28
CA ARG A 100 -17.43 -0.10 -6.11
C ARG A 100 -16.93 -0.56 -7.47
N ILE A 101 -17.78 -1.30 -8.19
CA ILE A 101 -17.46 -1.68 -9.57
C ILE A 101 -17.26 -0.41 -10.39
N GLY A 102 -16.15 -0.37 -11.13
CA GLY A 102 -15.79 0.79 -11.96
C GLY A 102 -14.80 1.73 -11.29
N ASP A 103 -14.58 1.60 -9.97
CA ASP A 103 -13.60 2.43 -9.29
C ASP A 103 -12.18 2.07 -9.72
N GLY A 104 -11.30 3.07 -9.77
CA GLY A 104 -9.88 2.83 -9.89
C GLY A 104 -9.29 2.49 -8.53
N ILE A 105 -8.31 1.62 -8.50
CA ILE A 105 -7.67 1.24 -7.25
C ILE A 105 -6.17 1.03 -7.49
N PHE A 106 -5.36 1.54 -6.55
CA PHE A 106 -3.94 1.25 -6.52
C PHE A 106 -3.73 -0.09 -5.81
N VAL A 107 -2.97 -0.96 -6.43
CA VAL A 107 -2.59 -2.25 -5.86
C VAL A 107 -1.10 -2.22 -5.61
N ILE A 108 -0.72 -2.26 -4.34
CA ILE A 108 0.67 -2.21 -3.91
C ILE A 108 1.08 -3.64 -3.58
N SER A 109 1.93 -4.21 -4.42
CA SER A 109 2.41 -5.57 -4.23
C SER A 109 3.57 -5.57 -3.26
N LEU A 110 3.50 -6.43 -2.26
CA LEU A 110 4.45 -6.45 -1.14
C LEU A 110 5.39 -7.65 -1.27
N GLY A 111 6.65 -7.41 -0.94
CA GLY A 111 7.65 -8.47 -0.88
C GLY A 111 7.89 -8.87 0.56
N LYS A 112 9.16 -8.99 0.93
CA LYS A 112 9.51 -9.46 2.26
C LYS A 112 9.38 -8.36 3.30
N VAL A 113 9.13 -8.78 4.55
CA VAL A 113 9.14 -7.87 5.70
C VAL A 113 10.60 -7.47 5.96
N ILE A 114 10.84 -6.17 6.02
CA ILE A 114 12.17 -5.62 6.25
C ILE A 114 12.44 -5.47 7.74
N GLY A 115 11.44 -4.99 8.48
CA GLY A 115 11.57 -4.80 9.92
C GLY A 115 10.23 -4.46 10.54
N THR A 116 10.13 -4.65 11.85
CA THR A 116 8.90 -4.35 12.58
C THR A 116 9.15 -4.46 14.09
N ASN A 117 8.33 -3.75 14.85
CA ASN A 117 8.27 -3.97 16.29
C ASN A 117 7.00 -4.75 16.70
N LEU A 118 6.25 -5.23 15.72
CA LEU A 118 5.06 -6.05 16.02
C LEU A 118 5.47 -7.45 16.42
N GLU A 119 4.68 -8.03 17.32
CA GLU A 119 4.82 -9.43 17.66
C GLU A 119 3.58 -10.18 17.19
N ASP A 120 3.81 -11.30 16.51
CA ASP A 120 2.71 -12.15 16.08
C ASP A 120 2.48 -13.20 17.16
N THR A 121 1.58 -12.86 18.08
CA THR A 121 1.30 -13.74 19.22
C THR A 121 0.58 -15.02 18.83
N LYS A 122 -0.03 -15.06 17.65
CA LYS A 122 -0.69 -16.28 17.20
C LYS A 122 0.28 -17.39 16.81
N SER A 123 1.48 -17.03 16.40
CA SER A 123 2.46 -18.04 16.01
C SER A 123 3.25 -18.59 17.18
N LYS A 124 3.06 -18.05 18.36
CA LYS A 124 3.75 -18.55 19.53
C LYS A 124 2.98 -19.71 20.13
N LYS A 125 3.65 -20.76 20.39
CA LYS A 125 3.05 -21.95 21.00
C LYS A 125 3.52 -22.10 22.43
#